data_d23cf0d8272259c51ee9ebad2cd601f2
#
_entry.id   d23cf0d8272259c51ee9ebad2cd601f2
#
_cell.length_a   1.000
_cell.length_b   1.000
_cell.length_c   1.000
_cell.angle_alpha   90.00
_cell.angle_beta   90.00
_cell.angle_gamma   90.00
#
_symmetry.space_group_name_H-M   'P 1'
#
loop_
_entity.id
_entity.type
_entity.pdbx_description
1 polymer ?
#
loop_
_entity_poly.entity_id
_entity_poly.type
_entity_poly.pdbx_seq_one_letter_code
_entity_poly.pdbx_strand_id
1 'polypeptide(L)'
;MTAPVSIAQTQHPAGLSAGMTFLMAAACGLIAANLYYTQPLAGPIALDIGLPAEATGLIVTLTQIGYGIGLLLLVPLGDLLENRRLIVTMIGLVTLALIAAGLSTTPGPFLTASLAIGLGSVAVQMIVPFAANLAPDAARGRVVGNVMSGLMVGIMMARPISGLIAGLSSWHAVFYVSAVVMVGLGSLLWVQLPTRRPAARMTYGQLIKSMGKLLATQPVLQRRAAYQACQFAAFSLFWTVTPLYLAGPRFGLGHNGIALFALAGVAGAIASPIAGRLADKGLIQPATAFGLVGVGAAFLMTQVATEGSATALTLLTLAAILLDFGVTMTLVTGQRSIYELGAELRSRLNGLFMAIFFTGGAIGSALGAWAFASGGWWLASMIGLALPATAFAIFLTEKIDQERALKH
;
A
#
# COMPACT_ATOMS: atom_id res chain seq x y z
N MET A 1 -29.18 -51.88 -32.92
CA MET A 1 -28.93 -50.48 -33.29
C MET A 1 -28.94 -49.67 -31.97
N THR A 2 -27.76 -49.41 -31.42
CA THR A 2 -27.55 -48.61 -30.20
C THR A 2 -27.18 -47.20 -30.64
N ALA A 3 -28.02 -46.21 -30.28
CA ALA A 3 -27.77 -44.79 -30.53
C ALA A 3 -26.53 -44.31 -29.72
N PRO A 4 -25.68 -43.48 -30.32
CA PRO A 4 -24.55 -42.92 -29.59
C PRO A 4 -25.03 -41.91 -28.54
N VAL A 5 -24.57 -42.10 -27.30
CA VAL A 5 -24.75 -41.17 -26.21
C VAL A 5 -23.90 -39.92 -26.55
N SER A 6 -24.58 -38.81 -26.86
CA SER A 6 -23.95 -37.50 -27.01
C SER A 6 -23.38 -37.08 -25.68
N ILE A 7 -22.05 -37.10 -25.55
CA ILE A 7 -21.31 -36.51 -24.45
C ILE A 7 -21.50 -35.00 -24.61
N ALA A 8 -22.36 -34.41 -23.77
CA ALA A 8 -22.45 -32.97 -23.64
C ALA A 8 -21.06 -32.42 -23.31
N GLN A 9 -20.47 -31.69 -24.26
CA GLN A 9 -19.26 -30.93 -24.03
C GLN A 9 -19.54 -29.95 -22.91
N THR A 10 -19.00 -30.21 -21.74
CA THR A 10 -18.89 -29.24 -20.67
C THR A 10 -18.18 -28.03 -21.26
N GLN A 11 -18.92 -26.96 -21.56
CA GLN A 11 -18.34 -25.66 -21.93
C GLN A 11 -17.38 -25.27 -20.82
N HIS A 12 -16.07 -25.35 -21.09
CA HIS A 12 -15.08 -24.71 -20.25
C HIS A 12 -15.47 -23.24 -20.13
N PRO A 13 -15.58 -22.67 -18.94
CA PRO A 13 -15.86 -21.26 -18.80
C PRO A 13 -14.81 -20.49 -19.59
N ALA A 14 -15.27 -19.66 -20.52
CA ALA A 14 -14.42 -18.83 -21.35
C ALA A 14 -13.46 -18.08 -20.40
N GLY A 15 -12.16 -18.28 -20.59
CA GLY A 15 -11.12 -17.70 -19.71
C GLY A 15 -11.30 -16.19 -19.62
N LEU A 16 -10.87 -15.61 -18.51
CA LEU A 16 -10.95 -14.17 -18.27
C LEU A 16 -10.37 -13.42 -19.50
N SER A 17 -11.17 -12.54 -20.11
CA SER A 17 -10.72 -11.81 -21.30
C SER A 17 -9.56 -10.86 -20.93
N ALA A 18 -8.69 -10.55 -21.91
CA ALA A 18 -7.62 -9.59 -21.71
C ALA A 18 -8.16 -8.20 -21.29
N GLY A 19 -9.31 -7.80 -21.86
CA GLY A 19 -10.00 -6.55 -21.47
C GLY A 19 -10.46 -6.54 -20.01
N MET A 20 -11.01 -7.64 -19.52
CA MET A 20 -11.41 -7.77 -18.10
C MET A 20 -10.20 -7.76 -17.18
N THR A 21 -9.11 -8.43 -17.55
CA THR A 21 -7.86 -8.39 -16.78
C THR A 21 -7.30 -6.98 -16.72
N PHE A 22 -7.29 -6.25 -17.83
CA PHE A 22 -6.87 -4.86 -17.90
C PHE A 22 -7.77 -3.95 -17.05
N LEU A 23 -9.09 -4.12 -17.13
CA LEU A 23 -10.04 -3.35 -16.31
C LEU A 23 -9.78 -3.54 -14.81
N MET A 24 -9.57 -4.78 -14.36
CA MET A 24 -9.26 -5.07 -12.95
C MET A 24 -7.88 -4.52 -12.55
N ALA A 25 -6.89 -4.56 -13.43
CA ALA A 25 -5.57 -3.96 -13.22
C ALA A 25 -5.67 -2.43 -13.07
N ALA A 26 -6.39 -1.77 -13.99
CA ALA A 26 -6.65 -0.34 -13.94
C ALA A 26 -7.44 0.05 -12.68
N ALA A 27 -8.45 -0.74 -12.32
CA ALA A 27 -9.23 -0.54 -11.10
C ALA A 27 -8.35 -0.59 -9.85
N CYS A 28 -7.50 -1.61 -9.72
CA CYS A 28 -6.57 -1.72 -8.59
C CYS A 28 -5.64 -0.49 -8.52
N GLY A 29 -5.08 -0.06 -9.63
CA GLY A 29 -4.19 1.09 -9.68
C GLY A 29 -4.90 2.40 -9.31
N LEU A 30 -6.04 2.68 -9.92
CA LEU A 30 -6.79 3.92 -9.70
C LEU A 30 -7.35 4.01 -8.26
N ILE A 31 -7.83 2.91 -7.68
CA ILE A 31 -8.31 2.89 -6.30
C ILE A 31 -7.14 3.05 -5.33
N ALA A 32 -6.03 2.34 -5.53
CA ALA A 32 -4.86 2.42 -4.67
C ALA A 32 -4.22 3.81 -4.68
N ALA A 33 -4.27 4.51 -5.81
CA ALA A 33 -3.73 5.86 -5.94
C ALA A 33 -4.33 6.83 -4.93
N ASN A 34 -5.60 6.65 -4.52
CA ASN A 34 -6.26 7.48 -3.52
C ASN A 34 -5.58 7.48 -2.15
N LEU A 35 -4.82 6.43 -1.82
CA LEU A 35 -4.07 6.34 -0.56
C LEU A 35 -2.82 7.23 -0.54
N TYR A 36 -2.34 7.66 -1.72
CA TYR A 36 -1.04 8.31 -1.86
C TYR A 36 -1.10 9.75 -2.38
N TYR A 37 -2.26 10.22 -2.86
CA TYR A 37 -2.43 11.58 -3.38
C TYR A 37 -2.09 12.67 -2.37
N THR A 38 -2.40 12.44 -1.10
CA THR A 38 -2.21 13.42 -0.02
C THR A 38 -0.76 13.60 0.39
N GLN A 39 0.13 12.64 0.11
CA GLN A 39 1.52 12.70 0.57
C GLN A 39 2.26 13.95 0.07
N PRO A 40 2.32 14.26 -1.24
CA PRO A 40 2.98 15.47 -1.72
C PRO A 40 2.19 16.75 -1.44
N LEU A 41 0.91 16.63 -1.05
CA LEU A 41 -0.01 17.75 -0.85
C LEU A 41 -0.29 18.06 0.62
N ALA A 42 0.29 17.28 1.55
CA ALA A 42 -0.01 17.42 2.98
C ALA A 42 0.24 18.84 3.51
N GLY A 43 1.32 19.50 3.10
CA GLY A 43 1.62 20.87 3.47
C GLY A 43 0.58 21.89 2.98
N PRO A 44 0.34 22.00 1.67
CA PRO A 44 -0.69 22.87 1.11
C PRO A 44 -2.08 22.65 1.71
N ILE A 45 -2.49 21.37 1.88
CA ILE A 45 -3.77 21.02 2.49
C ILE A 45 -3.83 21.52 3.94
N ALA A 46 -2.80 21.21 4.75
CA ALA A 46 -2.75 21.59 6.17
C ALA A 46 -2.89 23.11 6.35
N LEU A 47 -2.19 23.90 5.52
CA LEU A 47 -2.27 25.36 5.55
C LEU A 47 -3.68 25.86 5.24
N ASP A 48 -4.31 25.30 4.22
CA ASP A 48 -5.61 25.78 3.73
C ASP A 48 -6.77 25.43 4.70
N ILE A 49 -6.73 24.22 5.31
CA ILE A 49 -7.76 23.81 6.29
C ILE A 49 -7.47 24.29 7.72
N GLY A 50 -6.34 24.98 7.97
CA GLY A 50 -5.95 25.48 9.30
C GLY A 50 -5.45 24.38 10.25
N LEU A 51 -4.78 23.33 9.74
CA LEU A 51 -4.19 22.29 10.55
C LEU A 51 -2.79 22.69 11.03
N PRO A 52 -2.45 22.55 12.34
CA PRO A 52 -1.11 22.83 12.83
C PRO A 52 -0.01 22.01 12.13
N ALA A 53 1.19 22.59 12.04
CA ALA A 53 2.33 21.94 11.36
C ALA A 53 2.64 20.54 11.94
N GLU A 54 2.58 20.40 13.26
CA GLU A 54 2.82 19.16 14.00
C GLU A 54 1.78 18.07 13.68
N ALA A 55 0.58 18.49 13.28
CA ALA A 55 -0.54 17.61 12.95
C ALA A 55 -0.68 17.31 11.45
N THR A 56 0.16 17.91 10.59
CA THR A 56 0.10 17.73 9.12
C THR A 56 0.12 16.24 8.72
N GLY A 57 0.86 15.42 9.45
CA GLY A 57 0.92 13.96 9.22
C GLY A 57 -0.43 13.24 9.37
N LEU A 58 -1.39 13.81 10.13
CA LEU A 58 -2.72 13.20 10.31
C LEU A 58 -3.49 13.04 8.98
N ILE A 59 -3.20 13.87 7.99
CA ILE A 59 -3.78 13.79 6.65
C ILE A 59 -3.49 12.41 6.03
N VAL A 60 -2.26 11.95 6.13
CA VAL A 60 -1.82 10.63 5.63
C VAL A 60 -2.17 9.53 6.62
N THR A 61 -1.96 9.80 7.92
CA THR A 61 -2.21 8.85 9.03
C THR A 61 -3.64 8.30 9.00
N LEU A 62 -4.66 9.17 8.89
CA LEU A 62 -6.06 8.72 8.94
C LEU A 62 -6.46 7.91 7.70
N THR A 63 -5.92 8.25 6.53
CA THR A 63 -6.11 7.42 5.33
C THR A 63 -5.55 6.00 5.54
N GLN A 64 -4.37 5.88 6.15
CA GLN A 64 -3.75 4.58 6.42
C GLN A 64 -4.46 3.80 7.54
N ILE A 65 -4.92 4.49 8.60
CA ILE A 65 -5.76 3.87 9.65
C ILE A 65 -7.06 3.34 9.03
N GLY A 66 -7.74 4.16 8.22
CA GLY A 66 -8.96 3.73 7.52
C GLY A 66 -8.73 2.48 6.68
N TYR A 67 -7.63 2.44 5.92
CA TYR A 67 -7.28 1.27 5.12
C TYR A 67 -6.97 0.04 6.00
N GLY A 68 -6.21 0.21 7.09
CA GLY A 68 -5.91 -0.87 8.04
C GLY A 68 -7.18 -1.45 8.69
N ILE A 69 -8.11 -0.59 9.13
CA ILE A 69 -9.43 -1.01 9.66
C ILE A 69 -10.22 -1.75 8.58
N GLY A 70 -10.24 -1.22 7.36
CA GLY A 70 -10.92 -1.86 6.24
C GLY A 70 -10.37 -3.24 5.89
N LEU A 71 -9.04 -3.43 5.98
CA LEU A 71 -8.38 -4.74 5.79
C LEU A 71 -8.84 -5.77 6.82
N LEU A 72 -9.01 -5.36 8.07
CA LEU A 72 -9.42 -6.25 9.15
C LEU A 72 -10.93 -6.54 9.14
N LEU A 73 -11.76 -5.52 8.83
CA LEU A 73 -13.20 -5.62 9.00
C LEU A 73 -13.97 -5.75 7.68
N LEU A 74 -13.53 -5.11 6.59
CA LEU A 74 -14.31 -5.08 5.35
C LEU A 74 -13.85 -6.14 4.34
N VAL A 75 -12.54 -6.39 4.25
CA VAL A 75 -12.01 -7.38 3.29
C VAL A 75 -12.54 -8.80 3.57
N PRO A 76 -12.68 -9.27 4.83
CA PRO A 76 -13.27 -10.58 5.13
C PRO A 76 -14.73 -10.72 4.68
N LEU A 77 -15.46 -9.62 4.50
CA LEU A 77 -16.82 -9.66 3.93
C LEU A 77 -16.83 -10.16 2.48
N GLY A 78 -15.71 -10.06 1.78
CA GLY A 78 -15.54 -10.61 0.43
C GLY A 78 -15.71 -12.15 0.35
N ASP A 79 -15.53 -12.86 1.47
CA ASP A 79 -15.77 -14.30 1.58
C ASP A 79 -17.24 -14.65 1.91
N LEU A 80 -18.06 -13.65 2.23
CA LEU A 80 -19.46 -13.82 2.69
C LEU A 80 -20.48 -13.19 1.76
N LEU A 81 -20.13 -12.04 1.19
CA LEU A 81 -21.06 -11.23 0.40
C LEU A 81 -20.80 -11.37 -1.10
N GLU A 82 -21.74 -10.94 -1.90
CA GLU A 82 -21.59 -10.88 -3.35
C GLU A 82 -20.49 -9.86 -3.72
N ASN A 83 -19.45 -10.36 -4.39
CA ASN A 83 -18.20 -9.63 -4.57
C ASN A 83 -18.37 -8.34 -5.40
N ARG A 84 -19.13 -8.35 -6.51
CA ARG A 84 -19.34 -7.16 -7.35
C ARG A 84 -20.01 -6.04 -6.58
N ARG A 85 -21.11 -6.37 -5.85
CA ARG A 85 -21.81 -5.37 -5.03
C ARG A 85 -20.90 -4.79 -3.96
N LEU A 86 -20.15 -5.64 -3.27
CA LEU A 86 -19.23 -5.19 -2.21
C LEU A 86 -18.15 -4.26 -2.77
N ILE A 87 -17.48 -4.63 -3.88
CA ILE A 87 -16.46 -3.81 -4.54
C ILE A 87 -17.05 -2.45 -4.95
N VAL A 88 -18.18 -2.43 -5.63
CA VAL A 88 -18.80 -1.18 -6.09
C VAL A 88 -19.28 -0.32 -4.93
N THR A 89 -19.80 -0.92 -3.84
CA THR A 89 -20.16 -0.18 -2.62
C THR A 89 -18.95 0.51 -2.00
N MET A 90 -17.79 -0.18 -1.94
CA MET A 90 -16.54 0.42 -1.44
C MET A 90 -16.07 1.57 -2.35
N ILE A 91 -16.17 1.42 -3.67
CA ILE A 91 -15.87 2.51 -4.62
C ILE A 91 -16.82 3.70 -4.42
N GLY A 92 -18.12 3.44 -4.19
CA GLY A 92 -19.09 4.48 -3.84
C GLY A 92 -18.69 5.23 -2.57
N LEU A 93 -18.26 4.52 -1.53
CA LEU A 93 -17.73 5.12 -0.30
C LEU A 93 -16.52 6.02 -0.57
N VAL A 94 -15.54 5.53 -1.35
CA VAL A 94 -14.37 6.34 -1.75
C VAL A 94 -14.81 7.58 -2.51
N THR A 95 -15.74 7.44 -3.45
CA THR A 95 -16.23 8.56 -4.27
C THR A 95 -16.83 9.67 -3.40
N LEU A 96 -17.72 9.29 -2.47
CA LEU A 96 -18.34 10.26 -1.54
C LEU A 96 -17.28 10.90 -0.63
N ALA A 97 -16.33 10.11 -0.15
CA ALA A 97 -15.25 10.60 0.70
C ALA A 97 -14.30 11.56 -0.06
N LEU A 98 -14.00 11.29 -1.34
CA LEU A 98 -13.21 12.20 -2.19
C LEU A 98 -13.93 13.53 -2.41
N ILE A 99 -15.24 13.50 -2.68
CA ILE A 99 -16.04 14.73 -2.80
C ILE A 99 -16.01 15.49 -1.49
N ALA A 100 -16.22 14.82 -0.35
CA ALA A 100 -16.19 15.45 0.96
C ALA A 100 -14.82 16.05 1.28
N ALA A 101 -13.72 15.36 0.95
CA ALA A 101 -12.36 15.88 1.11
C ALA A 101 -12.14 17.13 0.25
N GLY A 102 -12.54 17.10 -1.02
CA GLY A 102 -12.42 18.23 -1.93
C GLY A 102 -13.27 19.46 -1.54
N LEU A 103 -14.36 19.27 -0.80
CA LEU A 103 -15.22 20.36 -0.28
C LEU A 103 -14.80 20.85 1.10
N SER A 104 -13.86 20.18 1.76
CA SER A 104 -13.49 20.48 3.14
C SER A 104 -12.66 21.76 3.25
N THR A 105 -13.06 22.64 4.16
CA THR A 105 -12.38 23.91 4.48
C THR A 105 -11.86 23.93 5.93
N THR A 106 -12.05 22.85 6.68
CA THR A 106 -11.64 22.73 8.09
C THR A 106 -11.09 21.35 8.36
N PRO A 107 -10.25 21.17 9.43
CA PRO A 107 -9.59 19.90 9.70
C PRO A 107 -10.54 18.72 9.92
N GLY A 108 -11.61 18.87 10.70
CA GLY A 108 -12.49 17.79 11.11
C GLY A 108 -13.11 17.04 9.92
N PRO A 109 -13.87 17.71 9.02
CA PRO A 109 -14.44 17.10 7.82
C PRO A 109 -13.37 16.46 6.91
N PHE A 110 -12.24 17.15 6.68
CA PHE A 110 -11.17 16.62 5.84
C PHE A 110 -10.56 15.31 6.40
N LEU A 111 -10.24 15.31 7.70
CA LEU A 111 -9.66 14.14 8.36
C LEU A 111 -10.64 12.95 8.41
N THR A 112 -11.94 13.23 8.61
CA THR A 112 -12.99 12.19 8.52
C THR A 112 -13.12 11.63 7.11
N ALA A 113 -13.08 12.50 6.10
CA ALA A 113 -13.07 12.07 4.70
C ALA A 113 -11.81 11.24 4.36
N SER A 114 -10.64 11.63 4.87
CA SER A 114 -9.38 10.88 4.71
C SER A 114 -9.49 9.45 5.27
N LEU A 115 -10.08 9.30 6.46
CA LEU A 115 -10.37 7.97 7.04
C LEU A 115 -11.29 7.15 6.12
N ALA A 116 -12.37 7.76 5.61
CA ALA A 116 -13.32 7.09 4.72
C ALA A 116 -12.71 6.74 3.36
N ILE A 117 -11.81 7.57 2.80
CA ILE A 117 -11.02 7.25 1.60
C ILE A 117 -10.21 5.97 1.84
N GLY A 118 -9.53 5.87 2.99
CA GLY A 118 -8.81 4.66 3.38
C GLY A 118 -9.72 3.43 3.46
N LEU A 119 -10.83 3.53 4.21
CA LEU A 119 -11.80 2.45 4.38
C LEU A 119 -12.33 1.91 3.04
N GLY A 120 -12.71 2.78 2.12
CA GLY A 120 -13.26 2.36 0.83
C GLY A 120 -12.20 1.83 -0.14
N SER A 121 -10.95 2.33 -0.06
CA SER A 121 -9.86 1.91 -0.94
C SER A 121 -9.45 0.45 -0.76
N VAL A 122 -9.91 -0.24 0.30
CA VAL A 122 -9.69 -1.70 0.47
C VAL A 122 -10.35 -2.55 -0.61
N ALA A 123 -11.21 -1.98 -1.47
CA ALA A 123 -11.73 -2.64 -2.66
C ALA A 123 -10.63 -3.29 -3.51
N VAL A 124 -9.42 -2.73 -3.55
CA VAL A 124 -8.23 -3.32 -4.19
C VAL A 124 -7.98 -4.73 -3.70
N GLN A 125 -8.03 -4.95 -2.39
CA GLN A 125 -7.77 -6.26 -1.77
C GLN A 125 -8.89 -7.28 -1.99
N MET A 126 -10.03 -6.83 -2.48
CA MET A 126 -11.14 -7.69 -2.91
C MET A 126 -11.03 -8.04 -4.40
N ILE A 127 -10.54 -7.10 -5.24
CA ILE A 127 -10.41 -7.29 -6.69
C ILE A 127 -9.34 -8.33 -7.02
N VAL A 128 -8.20 -8.35 -6.33
CA VAL A 128 -7.10 -9.28 -6.60
C VAL A 128 -7.53 -10.76 -6.43
N PRO A 129 -8.09 -11.19 -5.28
CA PRO A 129 -8.59 -12.56 -5.14
C PRO A 129 -9.81 -12.84 -6.04
N PHE A 130 -10.62 -11.84 -6.35
CA PHE A 130 -11.74 -11.99 -7.29
C PHE A 130 -11.22 -12.34 -8.69
N ALA A 131 -10.20 -11.63 -9.19
CA ALA A 131 -9.53 -11.92 -10.45
C ALA A 131 -8.90 -13.32 -10.46
N ALA A 132 -8.25 -13.72 -9.36
CA ALA A 132 -7.67 -15.05 -9.19
C ALA A 132 -8.72 -16.17 -9.27
N ASN A 133 -9.91 -15.94 -8.71
CA ASN A 133 -11.01 -16.89 -8.71
C ASN A 133 -11.72 -17.02 -10.06
N LEU A 134 -11.69 -15.99 -10.89
CA LEU A 134 -12.28 -16.00 -12.24
C LEU A 134 -11.32 -16.59 -13.28
N ALA A 135 -10.03 -16.62 -12.99
CA ALA A 135 -9.02 -17.13 -13.91
C ALA A 135 -8.95 -18.66 -13.89
N PRO A 136 -8.82 -19.33 -15.07
CA PRO A 136 -8.45 -20.74 -15.14
C PRO A 136 -7.15 -21.01 -14.40
N ASP A 137 -6.98 -22.20 -13.83
CA ASP A 137 -5.80 -22.56 -13.03
C ASP A 137 -4.47 -22.31 -13.76
N ALA A 138 -4.41 -22.67 -15.04
CA ALA A 138 -3.22 -22.47 -15.90
C ALA A 138 -2.88 -20.98 -16.17
N ALA A 139 -3.85 -20.08 -16.05
CA ALA A 139 -3.66 -18.64 -16.30
C ALA A 139 -3.68 -17.79 -15.04
N ARG A 140 -4.02 -18.36 -13.87
CA ARG A 140 -4.23 -17.64 -12.61
C ARG A 140 -3.04 -16.75 -12.22
N GLY A 141 -1.82 -17.30 -12.28
CA GLY A 141 -0.60 -16.56 -11.95
C GLY A 141 -0.39 -15.35 -12.85
N ARG A 142 -0.61 -15.51 -14.17
CA ARG A 142 -0.50 -14.41 -15.13
C ARG A 142 -1.54 -13.32 -14.91
N VAL A 143 -2.79 -13.71 -14.66
CA VAL A 143 -3.89 -12.75 -14.40
C VAL A 143 -3.62 -11.95 -13.13
N VAL A 144 -3.28 -12.62 -12.02
CA VAL A 144 -2.93 -11.96 -10.76
C VAL A 144 -1.72 -11.04 -10.94
N GLY A 145 -0.68 -11.49 -11.65
CA GLY A 145 0.50 -10.70 -11.96
C GLY A 145 0.16 -9.41 -12.71
N ASN A 146 -0.70 -9.49 -13.73
CA ASN A 146 -1.14 -8.30 -14.49
C ASN A 146 -1.95 -7.33 -13.61
N VAL A 147 -2.85 -7.84 -12.78
CA VAL A 147 -3.65 -7.00 -11.85
C VAL A 147 -2.74 -6.31 -10.82
N MET A 148 -1.78 -7.03 -10.26
CA MET A 148 -0.79 -6.47 -9.34
C MET A 148 0.14 -5.45 -10.00
N SER A 149 0.48 -5.63 -11.27
CA SER A 149 1.25 -4.64 -12.03
C SER A 149 0.48 -3.33 -12.17
N GLY A 150 -0.83 -3.40 -12.46
CA GLY A 150 -1.69 -2.22 -12.47
C GLY A 150 -1.74 -1.51 -11.12
N LEU A 151 -1.86 -2.28 -10.03
CA LEU A 151 -1.78 -1.77 -8.65
C LEU A 151 -0.48 -0.99 -8.42
N MET A 152 0.67 -1.58 -8.78
CA MET A 152 1.98 -0.95 -8.59
C MET A 152 2.12 0.34 -9.40
N VAL A 153 1.71 0.34 -10.66
CA VAL A 153 1.71 1.56 -11.50
C VAL A 153 0.86 2.65 -10.87
N GLY A 154 -0.33 2.32 -10.35
CA GLY A 154 -1.20 3.28 -9.67
C GLY A 154 -0.56 3.91 -8.44
N ILE A 155 0.05 3.11 -7.57
CA ILE A 155 0.77 3.57 -6.38
C ILE A 155 1.90 4.53 -6.76
N MET A 156 2.68 4.20 -7.78
CA MET A 156 3.82 4.99 -8.21
C MET A 156 3.43 6.30 -8.86
N MET A 157 2.42 6.26 -9.71
CA MET A 157 1.97 7.44 -10.44
C MET A 157 1.13 8.38 -9.59
N ALA A 158 0.60 7.94 -8.46
CA ALA A 158 -0.26 8.75 -7.60
C ALA A 158 0.39 10.07 -7.18
N ARG A 159 1.63 10.02 -6.67
CA ARG A 159 2.35 11.19 -6.16
C ARG A 159 2.71 12.19 -7.27
N PRO A 160 3.35 11.78 -8.39
CA PRO A 160 3.64 12.70 -9.48
C PRO A 160 2.37 13.31 -10.08
N ILE A 161 1.33 12.52 -10.31
CA ILE A 161 0.07 12.98 -10.91
C ILE A 161 -0.62 13.98 -9.99
N SER A 162 -0.75 13.67 -8.69
CA SER A 162 -1.38 14.60 -7.74
C SER A 162 -0.61 15.93 -7.62
N GLY A 163 0.71 15.89 -7.60
CA GLY A 163 1.55 17.08 -7.61
C GLY A 163 1.38 17.92 -8.86
N LEU A 164 1.31 17.29 -10.05
CA LEU A 164 1.07 17.98 -11.33
C LEU A 164 -0.32 18.62 -11.39
N ILE A 165 -1.37 17.89 -11.01
CA ILE A 165 -2.75 18.43 -11.01
C ILE A 165 -2.83 19.62 -10.04
N ALA A 166 -2.25 19.51 -8.85
CA ALA A 166 -2.23 20.59 -7.87
C ALA A 166 -1.43 21.80 -8.37
N GLY A 167 -0.33 21.59 -9.09
CA GLY A 167 0.47 22.65 -9.69
C GLY A 167 -0.24 23.39 -10.83
N LEU A 168 -1.13 22.71 -11.56
CA LEU A 168 -1.91 23.30 -12.66
C LEU A 168 -3.21 23.98 -12.20
N SER A 169 -3.72 23.62 -11.02
CA SER A 169 -5.01 24.12 -10.53
C SER A 169 -4.96 24.32 -9.01
N SER A 170 -5.36 23.30 -8.24
CA SER A 170 -5.38 23.30 -6.78
C SER A 170 -5.34 21.87 -6.24
N TRP A 171 -5.05 21.70 -4.96
CA TRP A 171 -5.13 20.39 -4.31
C TRP A 171 -6.56 19.84 -4.31
N HIS A 172 -7.60 20.69 -4.26
CA HIS A 172 -9.01 20.29 -4.36
C HIS A 172 -9.31 19.56 -5.68
N ALA A 173 -8.71 20.05 -6.79
CA ALA A 173 -8.91 19.46 -8.11
C ALA A 173 -8.48 17.99 -8.16
N VAL A 174 -7.46 17.59 -7.39
CA VAL A 174 -7.01 16.19 -7.30
C VAL A 174 -8.14 15.30 -6.80
N PHE A 175 -8.86 15.71 -5.77
CA PHE A 175 -9.98 14.95 -5.20
C PHE A 175 -11.18 14.93 -6.14
N TYR A 176 -11.51 16.04 -6.80
CA TYR A 176 -12.62 16.09 -7.76
C TYR A 176 -12.35 15.22 -9.00
N VAL A 177 -11.15 15.32 -9.57
CA VAL A 177 -10.74 14.47 -10.71
C VAL A 177 -10.80 13.00 -10.32
N SER A 178 -10.28 12.65 -9.13
CA SER A 178 -10.34 11.28 -8.66
C SER A 178 -11.78 10.81 -8.41
N ALA A 179 -12.66 11.66 -7.86
CA ALA A 179 -14.07 11.33 -7.68
C ALA A 179 -14.77 11.01 -9.01
N VAL A 180 -14.54 11.83 -10.05
CA VAL A 180 -15.08 11.58 -11.39
C VAL A 180 -14.56 10.25 -11.96
N VAL A 181 -13.26 9.98 -11.80
CA VAL A 181 -12.66 8.71 -12.23
C VAL A 181 -13.29 7.54 -11.47
N MET A 182 -13.52 7.66 -10.16
CA MET A 182 -14.15 6.61 -9.35
C MET A 182 -15.61 6.37 -9.74
N VAL A 183 -16.38 7.40 -10.09
CA VAL A 183 -17.76 7.24 -10.63
C VAL A 183 -17.72 6.43 -11.93
N GLY A 184 -16.87 6.83 -12.88
CA GLY A 184 -16.72 6.11 -14.15
C GLY A 184 -16.29 4.66 -13.95
N LEU A 185 -15.29 4.44 -13.08
CA LEU A 185 -14.78 3.12 -12.74
C LEU A 185 -15.85 2.25 -12.08
N GLY A 186 -16.56 2.78 -11.07
CA GLY A 186 -17.61 2.07 -10.37
C GLY A 186 -18.77 1.66 -11.31
N SER A 187 -19.17 2.56 -12.21
CA SER A 187 -20.18 2.29 -13.22
C SER A 187 -19.72 1.19 -14.19
N LEU A 188 -18.49 1.27 -14.66
CA LEU A 188 -17.92 0.27 -15.57
C LEU A 188 -17.81 -1.11 -14.91
N LEU A 189 -17.33 -1.16 -13.67
CA LEU A 189 -17.24 -2.41 -12.90
C LEU A 189 -18.62 -2.99 -12.59
N TRP A 190 -19.62 -2.15 -12.31
CA TRP A 190 -20.99 -2.62 -12.10
C TRP A 190 -21.55 -3.35 -13.32
N VAL A 191 -21.26 -2.87 -14.52
CA VAL A 191 -21.74 -3.46 -15.78
C VAL A 191 -20.91 -4.69 -16.18
N GLN A 192 -19.58 -4.61 -16.01
CA GLN A 192 -18.66 -5.59 -16.59
C GLN A 192 -18.35 -6.77 -15.67
N LEU A 193 -18.30 -6.55 -14.34
CA LEU A 193 -17.95 -7.64 -13.43
C LEU A 193 -19.07 -8.68 -13.33
N PRO A 194 -18.75 -9.98 -13.40
CA PRO A 194 -19.72 -11.03 -13.17
C PRO A 194 -20.15 -11.07 -11.69
N THR A 195 -21.40 -11.46 -11.45
CA THR A 195 -21.88 -11.71 -10.09
C THR A 195 -21.26 -12.99 -9.55
N ARG A 196 -20.62 -12.90 -8.38
CA ARG A 196 -20.07 -14.06 -7.69
C ARG A 196 -20.44 -14.01 -6.22
N ARG A 197 -21.15 -15.03 -5.78
CA ARG A 197 -21.43 -15.27 -4.36
C ARG A 197 -20.51 -16.38 -3.86
N PRO A 198 -19.63 -16.11 -2.90
CA PRO A 198 -18.81 -17.14 -2.28
C PRO A 198 -19.69 -18.16 -1.56
N ALA A 199 -19.27 -19.44 -1.57
CA ALA A 199 -19.86 -20.45 -0.70
C ALA A 199 -19.30 -20.24 0.71
N ALA A 200 -20.01 -19.45 1.53
CA ALA A 200 -19.58 -19.14 2.89
C ALA A 200 -19.48 -20.40 3.75
N ARG A 201 -18.27 -20.73 4.22
CA ARG A 201 -18.01 -21.87 5.12
C ARG A 201 -17.95 -21.45 6.59
N MET A 202 -17.84 -20.16 6.87
CA MET A 202 -17.69 -19.59 8.20
C MET A 202 -18.58 -18.36 8.36
N THR A 203 -18.99 -18.08 9.58
CA THR A 203 -19.66 -16.81 9.91
C THR A 203 -18.62 -15.69 10.04
N TYR A 204 -19.07 -14.43 9.94
CA TYR A 204 -18.17 -13.27 10.09
C TYR A 204 -17.41 -13.28 11.43
N GLY A 205 -18.11 -13.57 12.54
CA GLY A 205 -17.47 -13.67 13.84
C GLY A 205 -16.40 -14.77 13.92
N GLN A 206 -16.62 -15.92 13.27
CA GLN A 206 -15.64 -17.00 13.18
C GLN A 206 -14.41 -16.59 12.36
N LEU A 207 -14.60 -15.82 11.27
CA LEU A 207 -13.49 -15.29 10.47
C LEU A 207 -12.62 -14.35 11.31
N ILE A 208 -13.22 -13.36 11.97
CA ILE A 208 -12.48 -12.40 12.83
C ILE A 208 -11.77 -13.14 13.98
N LYS A 209 -12.45 -14.07 14.66
CA LYS A 209 -11.83 -14.89 15.72
C LYS A 209 -10.65 -15.70 15.18
N SER A 210 -10.76 -16.26 13.97
CA SER A 210 -9.68 -17.02 13.34
C SER A 210 -8.47 -16.15 13.02
N MET A 211 -8.67 -14.90 12.59
CA MET A 211 -7.60 -13.93 12.36
C MET A 211 -6.89 -13.58 13.68
N GLY A 212 -7.64 -13.31 14.76
CA GLY A 212 -7.06 -13.09 16.09
C GLY A 212 -6.22 -14.29 16.56
N LYS A 213 -6.72 -15.53 16.35
CA LYS A 213 -5.96 -16.75 16.68
C LYS A 213 -4.67 -16.84 15.85
N LEU A 214 -4.71 -16.60 14.55
CA LEU A 214 -3.53 -16.62 13.69
C LEU A 214 -2.48 -15.60 14.16
N LEU A 215 -2.91 -14.38 14.47
CA LEU A 215 -2.00 -13.36 14.99
C LEU A 215 -1.35 -13.78 16.32
N ALA A 216 -2.09 -14.43 17.21
CA ALA A 216 -1.58 -14.87 18.52
C ALA A 216 -0.67 -16.11 18.42
N THR A 217 -0.86 -17.00 17.43
CA THR A 217 -0.23 -18.33 17.40
C THR A 217 0.81 -18.51 16.30
N GLN A 218 0.98 -17.56 15.37
CA GLN A 218 1.91 -17.71 14.24
C GLN A 218 3.14 -16.78 14.39
N PRO A 219 4.27 -17.27 14.96
CA PRO A 219 5.46 -16.45 15.17
C PRO A 219 6.05 -15.85 13.89
N VAL A 220 5.98 -16.59 12.77
CA VAL A 220 6.43 -16.10 11.46
C VAL A 220 5.64 -14.88 11.04
N LEU A 221 4.29 -14.91 11.18
CA LEU A 221 3.44 -13.74 10.89
C LEU A 221 3.80 -12.56 11.78
N GLN A 222 3.93 -12.78 13.11
CA GLN A 222 4.25 -11.72 14.07
C GLN A 222 5.56 -11.02 13.72
N ARG A 223 6.64 -11.79 13.50
CA ARG A 223 7.96 -11.25 13.17
C ARG A 223 7.99 -10.52 11.83
N ARG A 224 7.47 -11.17 10.76
CA ARG A 224 7.44 -10.57 9.43
C ARG A 224 6.58 -9.31 9.37
N ALA A 225 5.43 -9.30 10.06
CA ALA A 225 4.59 -8.11 10.18
C ALA A 225 5.28 -6.99 10.98
N ALA A 226 6.01 -7.31 12.05
CA ALA A 226 6.77 -6.32 12.82
C ALA A 226 7.87 -5.67 11.98
N TYR A 227 8.68 -6.45 11.23
CA TYR A 227 9.68 -5.86 10.31
C TYR A 227 9.01 -4.92 9.32
N GLN A 228 7.93 -5.38 8.73
CA GLN A 228 7.27 -4.64 7.67
C GLN A 228 6.56 -3.40 8.20
N ALA A 229 6.02 -3.43 9.42
CA ALA A 229 5.47 -2.25 10.09
C ALA A 229 6.54 -1.17 10.30
N CYS A 230 7.73 -1.54 10.79
CA CYS A 230 8.85 -0.61 10.95
C CYS A 230 9.32 -0.04 9.60
N GLN A 231 9.44 -0.89 8.58
CA GLN A 231 9.86 -0.47 7.24
C GLN A 231 8.85 0.49 6.60
N PHE A 232 7.57 0.20 6.72
CA PHE A 232 6.55 1.08 6.18
C PHE A 232 6.33 2.34 7.02
N ALA A 233 6.61 2.29 8.31
CA ALA A 233 6.68 3.48 9.13
C ALA A 233 7.80 4.43 8.65
N ALA A 234 8.99 3.90 8.38
CA ALA A 234 10.11 4.66 7.81
C ALA A 234 9.77 5.24 6.42
N PHE A 235 9.15 4.44 5.55
CA PHE A 235 8.65 4.86 4.25
C PHE A 235 7.62 5.99 4.36
N SER A 236 6.63 5.81 5.22
CA SER A 236 5.54 6.77 5.38
C SER A 236 6.02 8.08 5.99
N LEU A 237 6.94 8.01 6.94
CA LEU A 237 7.66 9.17 7.50
C LEU A 237 8.39 9.91 6.37
N PHE A 238 9.21 9.22 5.60
CA PHE A 238 10.00 9.81 4.52
C PHE A 238 9.11 10.53 3.50
N TRP A 239 8.10 9.85 2.95
CA TRP A 239 7.23 10.41 1.91
C TRP A 239 6.23 11.46 2.42
N THR A 240 5.96 11.51 3.73
CA THR A 240 5.17 12.59 4.34
C THR A 240 6.00 13.85 4.56
N VAL A 241 7.26 13.71 5.00
CA VAL A 241 8.11 14.83 5.41
C VAL A 241 8.90 15.41 4.24
N THR A 242 9.37 14.57 3.32
CA THR A 242 10.23 15.02 2.21
C THR A 242 9.59 16.11 1.34
N PRO A 243 8.30 16.07 0.98
CA PRO A 243 7.65 17.18 0.28
C PRO A 243 7.67 18.50 1.06
N LEU A 244 7.47 18.43 2.39
CA LEU A 244 7.55 19.61 3.27
C LEU A 244 8.98 20.17 3.32
N TYR A 245 9.97 19.30 3.41
CA TYR A 245 11.38 19.67 3.42
C TYR A 245 11.82 20.30 2.10
N LEU A 246 11.41 19.72 0.97
CA LEU A 246 11.73 20.24 -0.36
C LEU A 246 11.02 21.57 -0.67
N ALA A 247 9.79 21.77 -0.16
CA ALA A 247 9.08 23.05 -0.28
C ALA A 247 9.64 24.13 0.64
N GLY A 248 10.38 23.74 1.69
CA GLY A 248 10.95 24.64 2.68
C GLY A 248 12.04 25.57 2.12
N PRO A 249 12.49 26.58 2.90
CA PRO A 249 13.36 27.67 2.43
C PRO A 249 14.73 27.20 1.96
N ARG A 250 15.18 26.00 2.33
CA ARG A 250 16.47 25.43 1.94
C ARG A 250 16.52 25.01 0.47
N PHE A 251 15.42 24.44 -0.05
CA PHE A 251 15.33 23.95 -1.44
C PHE A 251 14.38 24.82 -2.28
N GLY A 252 13.27 25.30 -1.71
CA GLY A 252 12.32 26.18 -2.39
C GLY A 252 11.63 25.55 -3.60
N LEU A 253 11.49 24.21 -3.63
CA LEU A 253 10.88 23.53 -4.77
C LEU A 253 9.37 23.74 -4.79
N GLY A 254 8.84 24.15 -5.95
CA GLY A 254 7.41 24.20 -6.22
C GLY A 254 6.82 22.80 -6.47
N HIS A 255 5.50 22.75 -6.66
CA HIS A 255 4.75 21.49 -6.88
C HIS A 255 5.34 20.64 -8.01
N ASN A 256 5.76 21.24 -9.13
CA ASN A 256 6.35 20.51 -10.26
C ASN A 256 7.70 19.87 -9.90
N GLY A 257 8.55 20.55 -9.11
CA GLY A 257 9.82 20.01 -8.64
C GLY A 257 9.60 18.83 -7.69
N ILE A 258 8.65 18.94 -6.78
CA ILE A 258 8.27 17.85 -5.85
C ILE A 258 7.65 16.68 -6.61
N ALA A 259 6.82 16.94 -7.64
CA ALA A 259 6.23 15.92 -8.49
C ALA A 259 7.33 15.16 -9.27
N LEU A 260 8.33 15.86 -9.79
CA LEU A 260 9.48 15.25 -10.46
C LEU A 260 10.31 14.39 -9.50
N PHE A 261 10.59 14.90 -8.29
CA PHE A 261 11.26 14.13 -7.24
C PHE A 261 10.48 12.85 -6.90
N ALA A 262 9.14 12.91 -6.85
CA ALA A 262 8.30 11.77 -6.52
C ALA A 262 8.40 10.60 -7.54
N LEU A 263 8.92 10.84 -8.75
CA LEU A 263 9.24 9.78 -9.72
C LEU A 263 10.35 8.83 -9.22
N ALA A 264 11.17 9.27 -8.26
CA ALA A 264 12.16 8.38 -7.62
C ALA A 264 11.49 7.14 -6.99
N GLY A 265 10.26 7.27 -6.50
CA GLY A 265 9.47 6.15 -5.94
C GLY A 265 9.11 5.05 -6.94
N VAL A 266 9.27 5.29 -8.25
CA VAL A 266 9.06 4.27 -9.31
C VAL A 266 10.07 3.12 -9.18
N ALA A 267 11.21 3.35 -8.55
CA ALA A 267 12.24 2.32 -8.32
C ALA A 267 11.73 1.10 -7.51
N GLY A 268 10.73 1.29 -6.65
CA GLY A 268 10.08 0.19 -5.92
C GLY A 268 9.48 -0.89 -6.83
N ALA A 269 9.02 -0.54 -8.06
CA ALA A 269 8.52 -1.53 -9.03
C ALA A 269 9.59 -2.51 -9.47
N ILE A 270 10.80 -2.01 -9.68
CA ILE A 270 11.93 -2.83 -10.14
C ILE A 270 12.36 -3.80 -9.04
N ALA A 271 12.21 -3.41 -7.77
CA ALA A 271 12.54 -4.25 -6.62
C ALA A 271 11.65 -5.50 -6.54
N SER A 272 10.37 -5.41 -6.88
CA SER A 272 9.40 -6.50 -6.72
C SER A 272 9.78 -7.78 -7.49
N PRO A 273 10.06 -7.75 -8.81
CA PRO A 273 10.49 -8.96 -9.52
C PRO A 273 11.86 -9.47 -9.08
N ILE A 274 12.75 -8.59 -8.61
CA ILE A 274 14.07 -9.00 -8.08
C ILE A 274 13.87 -9.77 -6.77
N ALA A 275 13.05 -9.23 -5.85
CA ALA A 275 12.72 -9.86 -4.58
C ALA A 275 12.05 -11.23 -4.78
N GLY A 276 11.12 -11.34 -5.73
CA GLY A 276 10.47 -12.60 -6.09
C GLY A 276 11.47 -13.65 -6.57
N ARG A 277 12.38 -13.29 -7.48
CA ARG A 277 13.43 -14.22 -7.97
C ARG A 277 14.40 -14.65 -6.87
N LEU A 278 14.77 -13.75 -5.95
CA LEU A 278 15.60 -14.10 -4.81
C LEU A 278 14.88 -15.05 -3.85
N ALA A 279 13.60 -14.82 -3.60
CA ALA A 279 12.78 -15.71 -2.79
C ALA A 279 12.64 -17.10 -3.41
N ASP A 280 12.44 -17.20 -4.73
CA ASP A 280 12.38 -18.49 -5.46
C ASP A 280 13.70 -19.26 -5.41
N LYS A 281 14.83 -18.55 -5.28
CA LYS A 281 16.16 -19.15 -5.08
C LYS A 281 16.47 -19.49 -3.61
N GLY A 282 15.50 -19.36 -2.69
CA GLY A 282 15.71 -19.60 -1.26
C GLY A 282 16.50 -18.50 -0.53
N LEU A 283 16.74 -17.34 -1.18
CA LEU A 283 17.51 -16.23 -0.63
C LEU A 283 16.63 -15.22 0.13
N ILE A 284 15.60 -15.67 0.83
CA ILE A 284 14.67 -14.82 1.58
C ILE A 284 15.39 -14.04 2.69
N GLN A 285 16.24 -14.71 3.47
CA GLN A 285 16.95 -14.10 4.59
C GLN A 285 17.94 -12.99 4.14
N PRO A 286 18.86 -13.22 3.20
CA PRO A 286 19.77 -12.17 2.73
C PRO A 286 19.03 -11.04 2.02
N ALA A 287 17.95 -11.32 1.28
CA ALA A 287 17.14 -10.28 0.65
C ALA A 287 16.40 -9.41 1.70
N THR A 288 15.88 -10.03 2.77
CA THR A 288 15.30 -9.29 3.90
C THR A 288 16.34 -8.41 4.58
N ALA A 289 17.52 -8.95 4.90
CA ALA A 289 18.61 -8.19 5.51
C ALA A 289 19.05 -7.00 4.65
N PHE A 290 19.21 -7.21 3.34
CA PHE A 290 19.53 -6.15 2.39
C PHE A 290 18.45 -5.04 2.40
N GLY A 291 17.18 -5.39 2.40
CA GLY A 291 16.08 -4.40 2.46
C GLY A 291 16.11 -3.60 3.75
N LEU A 292 16.32 -4.26 4.91
CA LEU A 292 16.36 -3.59 6.21
C LEU A 292 17.55 -2.61 6.30
N VAL A 293 18.75 -3.05 5.91
CA VAL A 293 19.96 -2.22 5.90
C VAL A 293 19.84 -1.09 4.88
N GLY A 294 19.29 -1.38 3.70
CA GLY A 294 19.10 -0.38 2.64
C GLY A 294 18.25 0.79 3.06
N VAL A 295 17.14 0.55 3.77
CA VAL A 295 16.28 1.63 4.31
C VAL A 295 17.03 2.47 5.36
N GLY A 296 17.80 1.83 6.24
CA GLY A 296 18.67 2.54 7.19
C GLY A 296 19.73 3.41 6.50
N ALA A 297 20.41 2.83 5.50
CA ALA A 297 21.40 3.55 4.70
C ALA A 297 20.80 4.75 3.96
N ALA A 298 19.55 4.63 3.47
CA ALA A 298 18.85 5.73 2.84
C ALA A 298 18.76 6.97 3.75
N PHE A 299 18.37 6.79 5.03
CA PHE A 299 18.33 7.91 5.97
C PHE A 299 19.72 8.48 6.27
N LEU A 300 20.75 7.63 6.42
CA LEU A 300 22.11 8.10 6.63
C LEU A 300 22.63 8.92 5.44
N MET A 301 22.33 8.53 4.21
CA MET A 301 22.71 9.27 3.01
C MET A 301 22.20 10.71 3.01
N THR A 302 21.04 10.96 3.59
CA THR A 302 20.44 12.31 3.63
C THR A 302 21.16 13.27 4.58
N GLN A 303 22.09 12.76 5.42
CA GLN A 303 22.86 13.56 6.40
C GLN A 303 24.25 13.98 5.91
N VAL A 304 24.69 13.49 4.75
CA VAL A 304 26.11 13.63 4.31
C VAL A 304 26.37 14.98 3.69
N ALA A 305 25.37 15.63 3.05
CA ALA A 305 25.57 16.87 2.31
C ALA A 305 24.91 18.07 2.98
N THR A 306 25.46 19.27 2.72
CA THR A 306 24.88 20.52 3.20
C THR A 306 23.46 20.72 2.65
N GLU A 307 22.51 20.99 3.52
CA GLU A 307 21.13 21.22 3.17
C GLU A 307 20.97 22.32 2.11
N GLY A 308 20.06 22.10 1.15
CA GLY A 308 19.80 23.02 0.04
C GLY A 308 20.80 22.93 -1.12
N SER A 309 21.87 22.14 -1.02
CA SER A 309 22.82 21.94 -2.12
C SER A 309 22.26 20.97 -3.17
N ALA A 310 22.77 21.07 -4.41
CA ALA A 310 22.45 20.11 -5.46
C ALA A 310 22.89 18.67 -5.07
N THR A 311 23.99 18.53 -4.34
CA THR A 311 24.45 17.25 -3.80
C THR A 311 23.45 16.68 -2.80
N ALA A 312 22.89 17.50 -1.90
CA ALA A 312 21.85 17.06 -0.96
C ALA A 312 20.59 16.57 -1.69
N LEU A 313 20.15 17.29 -2.72
CA LEU A 313 19.00 16.88 -3.53
C LEU A 313 19.25 15.57 -4.27
N THR A 314 20.47 15.39 -4.83
CA THR A 314 20.86 14.13 -5.49
C THR A 314 20.87 12.97 -4.50
N LEU A 315 21.51 13.16 -3.32
CA LEU A 315 21.53 12.12 -2.27
C LEU A 315 20.15 11.80 -1.73
N LEU A 316 19.27 12.81 -1.56
CA LEU A 316 17.90 12.61 -1.16
C LEU A 316 17.09 11.79 -2.21
N THR A 317 17.35 12.04 -3.50
CA THR A 317 16.72 11.28 -4.59
C THR A 317 17.21 9.82 -4.62
N LEU A 318 18.52 9.59 -4.46
CA LEU A 318 19.09 8.25 -4.35
C LEU A 318 18.60 7.53 -3.09
N ALA A 319 18.45 8.25 -1.98
CA ALA A 319 17.87 7.74 -0.74
C ALA A 319 16.41 7.31 -0.93
N ALA A 320 15.60 8.09 -1.66
CA ALA A 320 14.22 7.73 -1.99
C ALA A 320 14.17 6.41 -2.80
N ILE A 321 15.03 6.28 -3.81
CA ILE A 321 15.15 5.06 -4.63
C ILE A 321 15.53 3.85 -3.76
N LEU A 322 16.53 4.00 -2.92
CA LEU A 322 17.03 2.91 -2.05
C LEU A 322 15.99 2.52 -1.00
N LEU A 323 15.29 3.50 -0.44
CA LEU A 323 14.22 3.30 0.53
C LEU A 323 13.06 2.51 -0.07
N ASP A 324 12.53 2.94 -1.22
CA ASP A 324 11.42 2.27 -1.89
C ASP A 324 11.81 0.84 -2.33
N PHE A 325 13.05 0.68 -2.81
CA PHE A 325 13.61 -0.63 -3.14
C PHE A 325 13.68 -1.54 -1.92
N GLY A 326 14.21 -1.05 -0.80
CA GLY A 326 14.37 -1.82 0.44
C GLY A 326 13.03 -2.23 1.07
N VAL A 327 12.07 -1.29 1.13
CA VAL A 327 10.72 -1.58 1.64
C VAL A 327 9.99 -2.61 0.79
N THR A 328 10.08 -2.50 -0.55
CA THR A 328 9.47 -3.47 -1.45
C THR A 328 10.13 -4.84 -1.35
N MET A 329 11.46 -4.89 -1.21
CA MET A 329 12.20 -6.14 -1.01
C MET A 329 11.70 -6.89 0.23
N THR A 330 11.59 -6.20 1.38
CA THR A 330 11.10 -6.79 2.63
C THR A 330 9.63 -7.16 2.57
N LEU A 331 8.80 -6.39 1.85
CA LEU A 331 7.38 -6.69 1.64
C LEU A 331 7.20 -8.02 0.91
N VAL A 332 7.87 -8.20 -0.23
CA VAL A 332 7.73 -9.41 -1.07
C VAL A 332 8.27 -10.64 -0.34
N THR A 333 9.44 -10.53 0.30
CA THR A 333 10.02 -11.64 1.07
C THR A 333 9.19 -11.99 2.30
N GLY A 334 8.61 -10.99 2.96
CA GLY A 334 7.69 -11.18 4.09
C GLY A 334 6.40 -11.89 3.67
N GLN A 335 5.76 -11.44 2.57
CA GLN A 335 4.58 -12.12 2.02
C GLN A 335 4.87 -13.56 1.61
N ARG A 336 6.02 -13.82 0.98
CA ARG A 336 6.42 -15.19 0.64
C ARG A 336 6.49 -16.08 1.87
N SER A 337 7.15 -15.62 2.93
CA SER A 337 7.29 -16.36 4.19
C SER A 337 5.95 -16.68 4.85
N ILE A 338 5.01 -15.73 4.90
CA ILE A 338 3.68 -16.00 5.51
C ILE A 338 2.80 -16.91 4.63
N TYR A 339 2.98 -16.91 3.31
CA TYR A 339 2.20 -17.77 2.40
C TYR A 339 2.62 -19.25 2.45
N GLU A 340 3.78 -19.55 2.99
CA GLU A 340 4.25 -20.92 3.26
C GLU A 340 3.52 -21.57 4.45
N LEU A 341 2.85 -20.78 5.31
CA LEU A 341 2.10 -21.28 6.46
C LEU A 341 0.81 -22.06 6.08
N GLY A 342 0.34 -21.96 4.84
CA GLY A 342 -0.81 -22.74 4.34
C GLY A 342 -1.60 -22.00 3.27
N ALA A 343 -1.99 -22.71 2.24
CA ALA A 343 -2.68 -22.13 1.09
C ALA A 343 -4.07 -21.58 1.47
N GLU A 344 -4.79 -22.27 2.36
CA GLU A 344 -6.13 -21.92 2.86
C GLU A 344 -6.11 -20.73 3.84
N LEU A 345 -4.93 -20.37 4.38
CA LEU A 345 -4.75 -19.27 5.31
C LEU A 345 -4.31 -17.96 4.62
N ARG A 346 -3.85 -18.02 3.37
CA ARG A 346 -3.19 -16.90 2.66
C ARG A 346 -3.96 -15.59 2.71
N SER A 347 -5.27 -15.62 2.47
CA SER A 347 -6.10 -14.40 2.47
C SER A 347 -6.11 -13.74 3.86
N ARG A 348 -6.30 -14.53 4.92
CA ARG A 348 -6.33 -14.05 6.31
C ARG A 348 -4.96 -13.59 6.78
N LEU A 349 -3.90 -14.33 6.45
CA LEU A 349 -2.51 -13.98 6.75
C LEU A 349 -2.12 -12.67 6.07
N ASN A 350 -2.44 -12.53 4.77
CA ASN A 350 -2.16 -11.29 4.04
C ASN A 350 -2.96 -10.10 4.61
N GLY A 351 -4.22 -10.30 4.96
CA GLY A 351 -5.04 -9.24 5.57
C GLY A 351 -4.44 -8.73 6.88
N LEU A 352 -4.01 -9.62 7.77
CA LEU A 352 -3.35 -9.28 9.03
C LEU A 352 -2.00 -8.59 8.79
N PHE A 353 -1.17 -9.17 7.92
CA PHE A 353 0.14 -8.64 7.58
C PHE A 353 0.04 -7.21 7.02
N MET A 354 -0.88 -6.98 6.08
CA MET A 354 -1.10 -5.67 5.49
C MET A 354 -1.76 -4.68 6.47
N ALA A 355 -2.62 -5.13 7.37
CA ALA A 355 -3.19 -4.26 8.40
C ALA A 355 -2.12 -3.74 9.37
N ILE A 356 -1.20 -4.60 9.80
CA ILE A 356 -0.07 -4.23 10.65
C ILE A 356 0.91 -3.33 9.88
N PHE A 357 1.17 -3.63 8.61
CA PHE A 357 1.93 -2.78 7.69
C PHE A 357 1.39 -1.34 7.66
N PHE A 358 0.09 -1.16 7.39
CA PHE A 358 -0.52 0.17 7.32
C PHE A 358 -0.61 0.86 8.70
N THR A 359 -0.74 0.10 9.78
CA THR A 359 -0.63 0.64 11.15
C THR A 359 0.76 1.24 11.37
N GLY A 360 1.81 0.55 10.96
CA GLY A 360 3.17 1.08 10.95
C GLY A 360 3.28 2.39 10.16
N GLY A 361 2.73 2.41 8.95
CA GLY A 361 2.70 3.61 8.11
C GLY A 361 1.98 4.78 8.77
N ALA A 362 0.84 4.54 9.40
CA ALA A 362 0.08 5.56 10.14
C ALA A 362 0.91 6.17 11.28
N ILE A 363 1.61 5.33 12.05
CA ILE A 363 2.52 5.78 13.11
C ILE A 363 3.67 6.59 12.49
N GLY A 364 4.28 6.10 11.40
CA GLY A 364 5.39 6.75 10.74
C GLY A 364 5.05 8.13 10.18
N SER A 365 3.88 8.31 9.55
CA SER A 365 3.45 9.62 9.04
C SER A 365 3.16 10.62 10.15
N ALA A 366 2.54 10.19 11.26
CA ALA A 366 2.26 11.04 12.42
C ALA A 366 3.56 11.47 13.10
N LEU A 367 4.44 10.51 13.43
CA LEU A 367 5.73 10.78 14.05
C LEU A 367 6.63 11.64 13.17
N GLY A 368 6.61 11.41 11.85
CA GLY A 368 7.42 12.16 10.90
C GLY A 368 7.07 13.64 10.87
N ALA A 369 5.79 13.97 10.72
CA ALA A 369 5.34 15.35 10.69
C ALA A 369 5.61 16.07 12.02
N TRP A 370 5.32 15.42 13.15
CA TRP A 370 5.65 15.95 14.47
C TRP A 370 7.16 16.20 14.64
N ALA A 371 7.99 15.24 14.26
CA ALA A 371 9.44 15.35 14.37
C ALA A 371 9.99 16.45 13.48
N PHE A 372 9.47 16.58 12.26
CA PHE A 372 9.88 17.64 11.33
C PHE A 372 9.49 19.03 11.84
N ALA A 373 8.30 19.19 12.39
CA ALA A 373 7.86 20.45 12.98
C ALA A 373 8.68 20.84 14.24
N SER A 374 9.08 19.83 15.04
CA SER A 374 9.79 20.03 16.31
C SER A 374 11.30 20.18 16.18
N GLY A 375 11.94 19.49 15.23
CA GLY A 375 13.40 19.43 15.11
C GLY A 375 13.91 19.32 13.68
N GLY A 376 13.08 19.68 12.70
CA GLY A 376 13.44 19.70 11.27
C GLY A 376 13.78 18.33 10.70
N TRP A 377 14.48 18.35 9.56
CA TRP A 377 14.87 17.13 8.85
C TRP A 377 15.76 16.21 9.69
N TRP A 378 16.63 16.78 10.52
CA TRP A 378 17.54 15.98 11.35
C TRP A 378 16.77 15.05 12.30
N LEU A 379 15.82 15.59 13.09
CA LEU A 379 15.05 14.76 14.02
C LEU A 379 14.17 13.73 13.29
N ALA A 380 13.52 14.14 12.19
CA ALA A 380 12.72 13.23 11.37
C ALA A 380 13.55 12.08 10.81
N SER A 381 14.77 12.35 10.31
CA SER A 381 15.64 11.33 9.75
C SER A 381 16.24 10.40 10.80
N MET A 382 16.50 10.89 12.02
CA MET A 382 16.96 10.03 13.13
C MET A 382 15.87 9.06 13.57
N ILE A 383 14.62 9.49 13.67
CA ILE A 383 13.48 8.60 13.92
C ILE A 383 13.32 7.62 12.73
N GLY A 384 13.43 8.13 11.49
CA GLY A 384 13.39 7.32 10.29
C GLY A 384 14.46 6.22 10.25
N LEU A 385 15.66 6.48 10.77
CA LEU A 385 16.75 5.51 10.91
C LEU A 385 16.50 4.50 12.04
N ALA A 386 15.91 4.94 13.16
CA ALA A 386 15.64 4.08 14.31
C ALA A 386 14.64 2.95 13.96
N LEU A 387 13.71 3.20 13.05
CA LEU A 387 12.70 2.22 12.63
C LEU A 387 13.31 0.98 11.93
N PRO A 388 14.09 1.10 10.83
CA PRO A 388 14.75 -0.05 10.22
C PRO A 388 15.81 -0.68 11.14
N ALA A 389 16.46 0.09 12.01
CA ALA A 389 17.38 -0.44 13.01
C ALA A 389 16.65 -1.36 14.01
N THR A 390 15.48 -0.97 14.47
CA THR A 390 14.60 -1.81 15.31
C THR A 390 14.17 -3.07 14.58
N ALA A 391 13.74 -2.95 13.32
CA ALA A 391 13.40 -4.10 12.49
C ALA A 391 14.58 -5.06 12.30
N PHE A 392 15.79 -4.52 12.10
CA PHE A 392 17.01 -5.31 11.96
C PHE A 392 17.40 -6.02 13.26
N ALA A 393 17.24 -5.37 14.41
CA ALA A 393 17.44 -6.00 15.72
C ALA A 393 16.49 -7.20 15.92
N ILE A 394 15.19 -7.05 15.59
CA ILE A 394 14.22 -8.16 15.64
C ILE A 394 14.62 -9.27 14.64
N PHE A 395 15.10 -8.92 13.45
CA PHE A 395 15.58 -9.88 12.46
C PHE A 395 16.77 -10.72 12.96
N LEU A 396 17.72 -10.12 13.67
CA LEU A 396 18.86 -10.85 14.26
C LEU A 396 18.40 -11.88 15.30
N THR A 397 17.35 -11.60 16.09
CA THR A 397 16.79 -12.58 17.05
C THR A 397 16.18 -13.79 16.33
N GLU A 398 15.55 -13.61 15.17
CA GLU A 398 15.03 -14.72 14.36
C GLU A 398 16.14 -15.68 13.93
N LYS A 399 17.26 -15.13 13.48
CA LYS A 399 18.41 -15.92 13.01
C LYS A 399 19.01 -16.75 14.16
N ILE A 400 19.15 -16.15 15.34
CA ILE A 400 19.66 -16.85 16.52
C ILE A 400 18.75 -18.02 16.93
N ASP A 401 17.42 -17.82 16.92
CA ASP A 401 16.46 -18.88 17.27
C ASP A 401 16.48 -20.04 16.25
N GLN A 402 16.63 -19.75 14.95
CA GLN A 402 16.75 -20.77 13.91
C GLN A 402 18.06 -21.58 14.06
N GLU A 403 19.18 -20.92 14.34
CA GLU A 403 20.46 -21.60 14.57
C GLU A 403 20.46 -22.47 15.82
N ARG A 404 19.71 -22.06 16.88
CA ARG A 404 19.52 -22.88 18.09
C ARG A 404 18.64 -24.10 17.80
N ALA A 405 17.57 -23.95 17.04
CA ALA A 405 16.69 -25.04 16.66
C ALA A 405 17.35 -26.10 15.78
N LEU A 406 18.38 -25.73 15.02
CA LEU A 406 19.18 -26.65 14.19
C LEU A 406 20.26 -27.41 15.00
N LYS A 407 20.58 -26.98 16.20
CA LYS A 407 21.59 -27.59 17.09
C LYS A 407 20.99 -28.59 18.09
N HIS A 408 19.68 -28.66 18.19
CA HIS A 408 18.89 -29.58 19.01
C HIS A 408 18.07 -30.53 18.14
#